data_ed1f75312825cf89fd35083fca661376
#
_entry.id   ed1f75312825cf89fd35083fca661376
#
_cell.length_a   1.000
_cell.length_b   1.000
_cell.length_c   1.000
_cell.angle_alpha   90.00
_cell.angle_beta   90.00
_cell.angle_gamma   90.00
#
_symmetry.space_group_name_H-M   'P 1'
#
loop_
_entity.id
_entity.type
_entity.pdbx_description
1 polymer ?
#
loop_
_entity_poly.entity_id
_entity_poly.type
_entity_poly.pdbx_seq_one_letter_code
_entity_poly.pdbx_strand_id
1 'polypeptide(L)'
;MYYGGWRHCNVVKLADDFRSIVPFEDGTLYKEVTPANYVEGPFMFIRDGKYYFMWSEGGWTGPDYKVAYAISDSPFGPFERKGVILQQDETVARGAGHHSVVRNPRSGKYYIIYHRRPIDSNVRDNRVTCIEEMHFAENGDILPVVMTHEGVAKDRL
;
A
#
# COMPACT_ATOMS: atom_id res chain seq x y z
N MET A 1 13.88 -4.75 1.65
CA MET A 1 13.34 -3.37 1.71
C MET A 1 12.92 -2.92 0.30
N TYR A 2 11.72 -2.36 0.17
CA TYR A 2 11.26 -1.72 -1.08
C TYR A 2 11.41 -0.22 -0.94
N TYR A 3 11.80 0.44 -2.02
CA TYR A 3 11.99 1.89 -2.04
C TYR A 3 11.88 2.44 -3.46
N GLY A 4 11.58 3.73 -3.54
CA GLY A 4 11.51 4.46 -4.79
C GLY A 4 10.27 5.36 -4.86
N GLY A 5 10.21 6.13 -5.91
CA GLY A 5 9.16 7.06 -6.25
C GLY A 5 9.34 7.51 -7.68
N TRP A 6 8.54 8.48 -8.13
CA TRP A 6 8.64 8.99 -9.49
C TRP A 6 8.57 7.90 -10.57
N ARG A 7 7.65 6.94 -10.37
CA ARG A 7 7.40 5.82 -11.29
C ARG A 7 8.53 4.79 -11.35
N HIS A 8 9.29 4.65 -10.28
CA HIS A 8 10.40 3.71 -10.18
C HIS A 8 10.43 3.05 -8.81
N CYS A 9 10.50 1.74 -8.75
CA CYS A 9 10.53 0.96 -7.51
C CYS A 9 11.62 -0.12 -7.57
N ASN A 10 12.43 -0.14 -6.53
CA ASN A 10 13.47 -1.15 -6.34
C ASN A 10 13.23 -1.97 -5.07
N VAL A 11 13.82 -3.15 -5.04
CA VAL A 11 13.94 -3.99 -3.86
C VAL A 11 15.40 -4.35 -3.59
N VAL A 12 15.77 -4.36 -2.32
CA VAL A 12 17.08 -4.83 -1.83
C VAL A 12 16.90 -5.87 -0.74
N LYS A 13 17.87 -6.76 -0.60
CA LYS A 13 18.01 -7.60 0.59
C LYS A 13 18.76 -6.82 1.65
N LEU A 14 18.30 -6.84 2.88
CA LEU A 14 19.02 -6.31 4.03
C LEU A 14 19.66 -7.46 4.80
N ALA A 15 20.80 -7.19 5.43
CA ALA A 15 21.36 -8.08 6.43
C ALA A 15 20.45 -8.12 7.67
N ASP A 16 20.61 -9.10 8.53
CA ASP A 16 19.76 -9.32 9.72
C ASP A 16 19.81 -8.13 10.70
N ASP A 17 20.87 -7.37 10.70
CA ASP A 17 21.02 -6.16 11.50
C ASP A 17 20.36 -4.91 10.87
N PHE A 18 19.79 -5.01 9.65
CA PHE A 18 19.17 -3.94 8.86
C PHE A 18 20.12 -2.76 8.53
N ARG A 19 21.44 -2.93 8.61
CA ARG A 19 22.42 -1.84 8.39
C ARG A 19 23.15 -1.92 7.07
N SER A 20 23.12 -3.08 6.42
CA SER A 20 23.81 -3.30 5.15
C SER A 20 22.92 -4.02 4.14
N ILE A 21 23.28 -3.87 2.86
CA ILE A 21 22.65 -4.57 1.76
C ILE A 21 23.42 -5.87 1.50
N VAL A 22 22.69 -6.95 1.33
CA VAL A 22 23.20 -8.26 0.91
C VAL A 22 22.99 -8.44 -0.58
N PRO A 23 24.04 -8.76 -1.35
CA PRO A 23 23.87 -9.03 -2.79
C PRO A 23 22.91 -10.18 -3.08
N PHE A 24 22.23 -10.12 -4.21
CA PHE A 24 21.55 -11.25 -4.80
C PHE A 24 22.55 -12.28 -5.31
N GLU A 25 22.09 -13.47 -5.70
CA GLU A 25 22.94 -14.57 -6.21
C GLU A 25 23.70 -14.18 -7.48
N ASP A 26 23.13 -13.30 -8.29
CA ASP A 26 23.74 -12.74 -9.50
C ASP A 26 24.74 -11.60 -9.22
N GLY A 27 25.02 -11.30 -7.93
CA GLY A 27 25.91 -10.24 -7.48
C GLY A 27 25.31 -8.83 -7.51
N THR A 28 24.07 -8.67 -7.98
CA THR A 28 23.40 -7.36 -7.98
C THR A 28 23.01 -6.95 -6.56
N LEU A 29 23.04 -5.64 -6.27
CA LEU A 29 22.65 -5.09 -4.97
C LEU A 29 21.17 -4.75 -4.87
N TYR A 30 20.51 -4.57 -6.00
CA TYR A 30 19.08 -4.26 -6.07
C TYR A 30 18.46 -4.89 -7.31
N LYS A 31 17.13 -5.05 -7.28
CA LYS A 31 16.32 -5.40 -8.45
C LYS A 31 15.23 -4.37 -8.63
N GLU A 32 14.98 -3.99 -9.86
CA GLU A 32 13.81 -3.19 -10.21
C GLU A 32 12.57 -4.07 -10.22
N VAL A 33 11.51 -3.62 -9.53
CA VAL A 33 10.24 -4.34 -9.39
C VAL A 33 9.04 -3.44 -9.68
N THR A 34 9.25 -2.37 -10.43
CA THR A 34 8.24 -1.36 -10.74
C THR A 34 6.99 -1.98 -11.37
N PRO A 35 5.85 -2.03 -10.69
CA PRO A 35 4.62 -2.54 -11.31
C PRO A 35 4.00 -1.51 -12.26
N ALA A 36 3.05 -1.96 -13.06
CA ALA A 36 2.30 -1.08 -13.97
C ALA A 36 1.63 0.06 -13.19
N ASN A 37 1.72 1.28 -13.74
CA ASN A 37 1.16 2.51 -13.18
C ASN A 37 1.72 2.95 -11.81
N TYR A 38 2.79 2.33 -11.33
CA TYR A 38 3.45 2.72 -10.08
C TYR A 38 3.88 4.19 -10.12
N VAL A 39 3.59 4.92 -9.06
CA VAL A 39 4.07 6.28 -8.85
C VAL A 39 4.96 6.34 -7.63
N GLU A 40 4.49 5.84 -6.48
CA GLU A 40 5.22 5.93 -5.21
C GLU A 40 4.61 5.02 -4.13
N GLY A 41 5.16 5.09 -2.90
CA GLY A 41 4.59 4.50 -1.70
C GLY A 41 4.54 2.97 -1.70
N PRO A 42 5.66 2.27 -1.99
CA PRO A 42 5.66 0.82 -1.98
C PRO A 42 5.49 0.30 -0.56
N PHE A 43 4.56 -0.60 -0.38
CA PHE A 43 4.31 -1.30 0.88
C PHE A 43 4.13 -2.79 0.63
N MET A 44 4.68 -3.61 1.53
CA MET A 44 4.59 -5.07 1.42
C MET A 44 4.14 -5.65 2.75
N PHE A 45 3.18 -6.58 2.69
CA PHE A 45 2.85 -7.47 3.80
C PHE A 45 2.69 -8.91 3.33
N ILE A 46 2.72 -9.84 4.27
CA ILE A 46 2.56 -11.27 4.00
C ILE A 46 1.25 -11.72 4.63
N ARG A 47 0.45 -12.47 3.84
CA ARG A 47 -0.75 -13.12 4.32
C ARG A 47 -0.87 -14.50 3.67
N ASP A 48 -1.05 -15.55 4.47
CA ASP A 48 -1.23 -16.94 4.04
C ASP A 48 -0.13 -17.40 3.05
N GLY A 49 1.14 -17.01 3.33
CA GLY A 49 2.31 -17.36 2.52
C GLY A 49 2.45 -16.58 1.21
N LYS A 50 1.53 -15.67 0.90
CA LYS A 50 1.60 -14.81 -0.28
C LYS A 50 2.10 -13.42 0.09
N TYR A 51 2.80 -12.78 -0.85
CA TYR A 51 3.33 -11.42 -0.76
C TYR A 51 2.37 -10.46 -1.43
N TYR A 52 1.79 -9.55 -0.64
CA TYR A 52 0.89 -8.49 -1.09
C TYR A 52 1.69 -7.22 -1.24
N PHE A 53 1.98 -6.86 -2.48
CA PHE A 53 2.69 -5.64 -2.82
C PHE A 53 1.71 -4.54 -3.19
N MET A 54 1.74 -3.43 -2.49
CA MET A 54 0.82 -2.31 -2.65
C MET A 54 1.59 -1.04 -2.99
N TRP A 55 0.96 -0.13 -3.77
CA TRP A 55 1.57 1.14 -4.17
C TRP A 55 0.52 2.19 -4.49
N SER A 56 0.96 3.45 -4.61
CA SER A 56 0.12 4.54 -5.09
C SER A 56 0.26 4.72 -6.60
N GLU A 57 -0.87 4.90 -7.27
CA GLU A 57 -1.02 5.29 -8.67
C GLU A 57 -1.60 6.71 -8.75
N GLY A 58 -1.38 7.39 -9.89
CA GLY A 58 -1.89 8.72 -10.15
C GLY A 58 -1.15 9.84 -9.43
N GLY A 59 -1.61 11.06 -9.62
CA GLY A 59 -1.01 12.25 -9.01
C GLY A 59 -1.58 12.56 -7.64
N TRP A 60 -0.76 12.64 -6.60
CA TRP A 60 -1.21 12.85 -5.21
C TRP A 60 -2.03 14.15 -4.99
N THR A 61 -1.96 15.09 -5.90
CA THR A 61 -2.77 16.32 -5.87
C THR A 61 -4.08 16.20 -6.65
N GLY A 62 -4.22 15.14 -7.45
CA GLY A 62 -5.33 14.93 -8.37
C GLY A 62 -6.41 13.97 -7.85
N PRO A 63 -7.50 13.84 -8.57
CA PRO A 63 -8.57 12.89 -8.27
C PRO A 63 -8.21 11.45 -8.60
N ASP A 64 -7.16 11.25 -9.39
CA ASP A 64 -6.68 9.96 -9.88
C ASP A 64 -5.73 9.25 -8.89
N TYR A 65 -5.40 9.91 -7.75
CA TYR A 65 -4.57 9.30 -6.71
C TYR A 65 -5.33 8.16 -6.02
N LYS A 66 -4.71 6.99 -5.97
CA LYS A 66 -5.33 5.75 -5.52
C LYS A 66 -4.30 4.72 -5.09
N VAL A 67 -4.75 3.67 -4.44
CA VAL A 67 -3.91 2.53 -4.04
C VAL A 67 -4.27 1.30 -4.87
N ALA A 68 -3.26 0.73 -5.49
CA ALA A 68 -3.34 -0.54 -6.21
C ALA A 68 -2.50 -1.62 -5.51
N TYR A 69 -2.70 -2.87 -5.89
CA TYR A 69 -1.95 -3.99 -5.34
C TYR A 69 -1.70 -5.10 -6.35
N ALA A 70 -0.74 -5.94 -6.01
CA ALA A 70 -0.39 -7.18 -6.67
C ALA A 70 -0.14 -8.28 -5.65
N ILE A 71 -0.21 -9.53 -6.10
CA ILE A 71 0.13 -10.71 -5.29
C ILE A 71 1.27 -11.47 -5.98
N SER A 72 2.15 -12.06 -5.18
CA SER A 72 3.25 -12.91 -5.65
C SER A 72 3.54 -14.03 -4.66
N ASP A 73 4.15 -15.10 -5.14
CA ASP A 73 4.74 -16.18 -4.33
C ASP A 73 6.15 -15.84 -3.82
N SER A 74 6.71 -14.72 -4.27
CA SER A 74 8.06 -14.29 -3.94
C SER A 74 8.10 -12.82 -3.55
N PRO A 75 8.94 -12.41 -2.57
CA PRO A 75 9.14 -11.00 -2.26
C PRO A 75 9.79 -10.20 -3.39
N PHE A 76 10.27 -10.88 -4.43
CA PHE A 76 10.95 -10.25 -5.57
C PHE A 76 10.11 -10.26 -6.85
N GLY A 77 8.88 -10.72 -6.76
CA GLY A 77 7.99 -10.89 -7.91
C GLY A 77 8.18 -12.26 -8.62
N PRO A 78 7.59 -12.44 -9.81
CA PRO A 78 6.81 -11.43 -10.52
C PRO A 78 5.54 -11.03 -9.73
N PHE A 79 5.14 -9.76 -9.85
CA PHE A 79 3.94 -9.23 -9.21
C PHE A 79 2.78 -9.15 -10.20
N GLU A 80 1.77 -9.98 -10.00
CA GLU A 80 0.53 -9.93 -10.79
C GLU A 80 -0.39 -8.84 -10.22
N ARG A 81 -0.56 -7.73 -10.97
CA ARG A 81 -1.46 -6.64 -10.58
C ARG A 81 -2.90 -7.13 -10.54
N LYS A 82 -3.54 -7.01 -9.39
CA LYS A 82 -4.93 -7.43 -9.17
C LYS A 82 -5.92 -6.29 -9.39
N GLY A 83 -5.64 -5.10 -8.92
CA GLY A 83 -6.56 -3.98 -9.10
C GLY A 83 -6.28 -2.79 -8.18
N VAL A 84 -7.25 -1.88 -8.16
CA VAL A 84 -7.31 -0.73 -7.25
C VAL A 84 -8.21 -1.11 -6.08
N ILE A 85 -7.75 -0.79 -4.86
CA ILE A 85 -8.48 -1.10 -3.63
C ILE A 85 -8.92 0.13 -2.85
N LEU A 86 -8.28 1.26 -3.07
CA LEU A 86 -8.64 2.52 -2.42
C LEU A 86 -8.50 3.66 -3.44
N GLN A 87 -9.52 4.46 -3.55
CA GLN A 87 -9.54 5.68 -4.35
C GLN A 87 -10.45 6.70 -3.66
N GLN A 88 -10.46 7.94 -4.15
CA GLN A 88 -11.34 8.95 -3.60
C GLN A 88 -12.82 8.55 -3.66
N ASP A 89 -13.56 8.99 -2.67
CA ASP A 89 -15.02 9.03 -2.66
C ASP A 89 -15.43 10.50 -2.54
N GLU A 90 -16.05 11.06 -3.58
CA GLU A 90 -16.39 12.48 -3.64
C GLU A 90 -17.42 12.91 -2.58
N THR A 91 -18.08 11.95 -1.93
CA THR A 91 -18.99 12.22 -0.82
C THR A 91 -18.29 12.24 0.54
N VAL A 92 -17.07 11.68 0.64
CA VAL A 92 -16.32 11.56 1.89
C VAL A 92 -15.02 12.36 1.86
N ALA A 93 -14.15 12.11 0.88
CA ALA A 93 -12.85 12.78 0.79
C ALA A 93 -12.19 12.57 -0.58
N ARG A 94 -11.14 13.37 -0.85
CA ARG A 94 -10.38 13.36 -2.10
C ARG A 94 -8.96 12.84 -1.91
N GLY A 95 -8.35 12.37 -2.99
CA GLY A 95 -6.92 12.09 -3.09
C GLY A 95 -6.42 11.09 -2.06
N ALA A 96 -7.15 9.99 -1.88
CA ALA A 96 -6.78 8.92 -0.98
C ALA A 96 -5.60 8.11 -1.52
N GLY A 97 -4.55 7.93 -0.71
CA GLY A 97 -3.37 7.18 -1.12
C GLY A 97 -2.26 7.18 -0.07
N HIS A 98 -1.07 6.77 -0.48
CA HIS A 98 0.16 6.66 0.32
C HIS A 98 -0.10 6.02 1.69
N HIS A 99 -0.04 4.74 1.75
CA HIS A 99 -0.63 3.90 2.77
C HIS A 99 0.39 3.03 3.48
N SER A 100 -0.06 2.41 4.56
CA SER A 100 0.55 1.25 5.21
C SER A 100 -0.56 0.29 5.66
N VAL A 101 -0.18 -0.94 6.03
CA VAL A 101 -1.12 -1.94 6.53
C VAL A 101 -0.65 -2.44 7.87
N VAL A 102 -1.57 -2.61 8.80
CA VAL A 102 -1.32 -3.25 10.09
C VAL A 102 -2.31 -4.38 10.30
N ARG A 103 -1.83 -5.48 10.86
CA ARG A 103 -2.66 -6.59 11.34
C ARG A 103 -2.71 -6.54 12.87
N ASN A 104 -3.92 -6.50 13.43
CA ASN A 104 -4.10 -6.68 14.86
C ASN A 104 -3.81 -8.14 15.24
N PRO A 105 -2.81 -8.42 16.09
CA PRO A 105 -2.44 -9.80 16.42
C PRO A 105 -3.49 -10.54 17.24
N ARG A 106 -4.39 -9.84 17.95
CA ARG A 106 -5.45 -10.43 18.77
C ARG A 106 -6.70 -10.74 17.96
N SER A 107 -7.22 -9.76 17.24
CA SER A 107 -8.45 -9.93 16.45
C SER A 107 -8.19 -10.58 15.08
N GLY A 108 -6.94 -10.54 14.60
CA GLY A 108 -6.57 -11.00 13.27
C GLY A 108 -6.97 -10.04 12.15
N LYS A 109 -7.65 -8.96 12.47
CA LYS A 109 -8.12 -7.96 11.52
C LYS A 109 -6.98 -7.20 10.88
N TYR A 110 -7.17 -6.81 9.62
CA TYR A 110 -6.24 -5.97 8.88
C TYR A 110 -6.83 -4.57 8.73
N TYR A 111 -5.97 -3.57 8.83
CA TYR A 111 -6.32 -2.16 8.67
C TYR A 111 -5.38 -1.51 7.69
N ILE A 112 -5.93 -0.66 6.81
CA ILE A 112 -5.16 0.25 5.98
C ILE A 112 -5.11 1.62 6.66
N ILE A 113 -3.90 2.15 6.84
CA ILE A 113 -3.66 3.51 7.30
C ILE A 113 -3.23 4.29 6.06
N TYR A 114 -3.89 5.39 5.77
CA TYR A 114 -3.66 6.17 4.57
C TYR A 114 -3.92 7.64 4.81
N HIS A 115 -3.57 8.50 3.88
CA HIS A 115 -4.00 9.90 3.95
C HIS A 115 -5.08 10.20 2.91
N ARG A 116 -5.89 11.19 3.23
CA ARG A 116 -6.87 11.80 2.33
C ARG A 116 -6.97 13.30 2.58
N ARG A 117 -7.62 14.01 1.68
CA ARG A 117 -7.91 15.43 1.84
C ARG A 117 -9.40 15.63 2.12
N PRO A 118 -9.76 16.41 3.17
CA PRO A 118 -11.16 16.73 3.43
C PRO A 118 -11.82 17.40 2.20
N ILE A 119 -13.10 17.13 2.01
CA ILE A 119 -13.85 17.60 0.83
C ILE A 119 -13.99 19.13 0.81
N ASP A 120 -14.15 19.74 1.98
CA ASP A 120 -14.31 21.17 2.20
C ASP A 120 -12.99 21.93 2.18
N SER A 121 -11.86 21.24 2.06
CA SER A 121 -10.54 21.88 2.01
C SER A 121 -10.06 22.07 0.58
N ASN A 122 -9.72 23.31 0.22
CA ASN A 122 -9.04 23.66 -1.02
C ASN A 122 -7.51 23.74 -0.86
N VAL A 123 -6.99 23.47 0.33
CA VAL A 123 -5.55 23.46 0.60
C VAL A 123 -4.95 22.14 0.15
N ARG A 124 -4.05 22.19 -0.83
CA ARG A 124 -3.40 21.03 -1.46
C ARG A 124 -2.76 20.09 -0.44
N ASP A 125 -2.09 20.65 0.55
CA ASP A 125 -1.29 19.92 1.53
C ASP A 125 -2.08 19.57 2.81
N ASN A 126 -3.38 19.92 2.88
CA ASN A 126 -4.25 19.53 3.99
C ASN A 126 -4.59 18.03 3.89
N ARG A 127 -3.67 17.20 4.38
CA ARG A 127 -3.82 15.75 4.41
C ARG A 127 -4.07 15.28 5.84
N VAL A 128 -5.09 14.48 6.01
CA VAL A 128 -5.44 13.85 7.29
C VAL A 128 -5.20 12.36 7.23
N THR A 129 -4.67 11.82 8.31
CA THR A 129 -4.48 10.36 8.45
C THR A 129 -5.79 9.70 8.76
N CYS A 130 -6.08 8.62 8.04
CA CYS A 130 -7.31 7.84 8.18
C CYS A 130 -6.97 6.36 8.31
N ILE A 131 -7.91 5.61 8.87
CA ILE A 131 -7.79 4.17 9.04
C ILE A 131 -9.12 3.51 8.71
N GLU A 132 -9.08 2.45 7.89
CA GLU A 132 -10.23 1.62 7.55
C GLU A 132 -9.89 0.13 7.71
N GLU A 133 -10.90 -0.70 7.97
CA GLU A 133 -10.73 -2.14 8.00
C GLU A 133 -10.57 -2.69 6.58
N MET A 134 -9.60 -3.58 6.38
CA MET A 134 -9.39 -4.28 5.11
C MET A 134 -10.00 -5.66 5.17
N HIS A 135 -10.77 -5.99 4.15
CA HIS A 135 -11.38 -7.29 3.99
C HIS A 135 -10.81 -8.03 2.79
N PHE A 136 -10.88 -9.36 2.82
CA PHE A 136 -10.37 -10.25 1.79
C PHE A 136 -11.47 -11.18 1.32
N ALA A 137 -11.49 -11.45 0.03
CA ALA A 137 -12.30 -12.49 -0.56
C ALA A 137 -11.75 -13.88 -0.22
N GLU A 138 -12.51 -14.94 -0.46
CA GLU A 138 -12.10 -16.33 -0.22
C GLU A 138 -10.86 -16.73 -1.01
N ASN A 139 -10.69 -16.18 -2.22
CA ASN A 139 -9.50 -16.40 -3.06
C ASN A 139 -8.27 -15.60 -2.62
N GLY A 140 -8.38 -14.80 -1.55
CA GLY A 140 -7.32 -13.97 -1.01
C GLY A 140 -7.21 -12.56 -1.63
N ASP A 141 -8.01 -12.21 -2.61
CA ASP A 141 -8.01 -10.87 -3.17
C ASP A 141 -8.48 -9.85 -2.13
N ILE A 142 -7.85 -8.66 -2.12
CA ILE A 142 -8.27 -7.55 -1.26
C ILE A 142 -9.57 -6.96 -1.82
N LEU A 143 -10.60 -6.89 -1.00
CA LEU A 143 -11.84 -6.23 -1.37
C LEU A 143 -11.65 -4.70 -1.40
N PRO A 144 -12.41 -3.97 -2.22
CA PRO A 144 -12.37 -2.51 -2.21
C PRO A 144 -12.59 -1.95 -0.81
N VAL A 145 -11.72 -1.04 -0.39
CA VAL A 145 -11.83 -0.36 0.90
C VAL A 145 -12.93 0.68 0.84
N VAL A 146 -13.87 0.58 1.75
CA VAL A 146 -14.95 1.57 1.91
C VAL A 146 -14.45 2.70 2.79
N MET A 147 -14.33 3.88 2.21
CA MET A 147 -13.95 5.09 2.93
C MET A 147 -15.12 5.58 3.78
N THR A 148 -14.87 5.87 5.06
CA THR A 148 -15.90 6.38 5.99
C THR A 148 -15.50 7.73 6.58
N HIS A 149 -16.44 8.44 7.19
CA HIS A 149 -16.14 9.65 7.95
C HIS A 149 -15.56 9.32 9.32
N GLU A 150 -16.03 8.22 9.92
CA GLU A 150 -15.75 7.83 11.31
C GLU A 150 -14.45 7.04 11.45
N GLY A 151 -14.01 6.35 10.38
CA GLY A 151 -12.93 5.37 10.45
C GLY A 151 -13.36 4.09 11.18
N VAL A 152 -12.46 3.50 11.95
CA VAL A 152 -12.68 2.24 12.66
C VAL A 152 -12.93 2.45 14.13
N ALA A 153 -13.75 1.59 14.72
CA ALA A 153 -13.91 1.52 16.17
C ALA A 153 -12.60 1.11 16.85
N LYS A 154 -12.41 1.54 18.10
CA LYS A 154 -11.24 1.19 18.90
C LYS A 154 -11.12 -0.34 19.01
N ASP A 155 -10.03 -0.88 18.50
CA ASP A 155 -9.64 -2.27 18.62
C ASP A 155 -8.37 -2.38 19.50
N ARG A 156 -8.38 -3.29 20.48
CA ARG A 156 -7.23 -3.45 21.38
C ARG A 156 -6.16 -4.31 20.70
N LEU A 157 -4.94 -3.84 20.74
CA LEU A 157 -3.74 -4.57 20.30
C LEU A 157 -3.37 -5.67 21.29
#